data_10b52ad692e664c7943b442616e6fe8f
#
_entry.id   10b52ad692e664c7943b442616e6fe8f
#
_cell.length_a   1.000
_cell.length_b   1.000
_cell.length_c   1.000
_cell.angle_alpha   90.00
_cell.angle_beta   90.00
_cell.angle_gamma   90.00
#
_symmetry.space_group_name_H-M   'P 1'
#
loop_
_entity.id
_entity.type
_entity.pdbx_description
1 polymer ?
#
loop_
_entity_poly.entity_id
_entity_poly.type
_entity_poly.pdbx_seq_one_letter_code
_entity_poly.pdbx_strand_id
1 'polypeptide(L)'
;ELKQEAVRLVRQSDVDTFKANQTSIVYASDGSVISTLKGEKDSYYVSIEEMPVDAVTAIVSIEDKKFFRHHGIDYRALLRAVKAMVQNGEVKQGGSTITMQLARNIFLSQEKTWQRKVEEMYIATELENKYSKDQILEFYLNNIYFGNGYYGIQSAARGYFDRDVESLSLSQIAFLCAIPNNPTLYDPVTNKDNTVSRRDRILKNMLDDGKISQMD
;
A
#
# COMPACT_ATOMS: atom_id res chain seq x y z
N GLU A 1 -17.27 -22.30 -1.47
CA GLU A 1 -17.61 -21.31 -2.52
C GLU A 1 -16.59 -20.17 -2.51
N LEU A 2 -16.48 -19.34 -1.45
CA LEU A 2 -15.55 -18.20 -1.36
C LEU A 2 -14.08 -18.58 -1.59
N LYS A 3 -13.62 -19.70 -1.03
CA LYS A 3 -12.26 -20.19 -1.24
C LYS A 3 -11.99 -20.56 -2.69
N GLN A 4 -12.94 -21.19 -3.36
CA GLN A 4 -12.80 -21.58 -4.77
C GLN A 4 -12.75 -20.35 -5.68
N GLU A 5 -13.53 -19.32 -5.36
CA GLU A 5 -13.52 -18.05 -6.04
C GLU A 5 -12.17 -17.32 -5.87
N ALA A 6 -11.63 -17.27 -4.66
CA ALA A 6 -10.31 -16.71 -4.39
C ALA A 6 -9.21 -17.40 -5.20
N VAL A 7 -9.21 -18.74 -5.22
CA VAL A 7 -8.27 -19.54 -6.02
C VAL A 7 -8.40 -19.21 -7.50
N ARG A 8 -9.62 -19.08 -8.02
CA ARG A 8 -9.89 -18.74 -9.42
C ARG A 8 -9.35 -17.36 -9.77
N LEU A 9 -9.69 -16.34 -8.98
CA LEU A 9 -9.27 -14.96 -9.20
C LEU A 9 -7.73 -14.82 -9.21
N VAL A 10 -7.07 -15.38 -8.21
CA VAL A 10 -5.61 -15.28 -8.13
C VAL A 10 -4.92 -16.13 -9.20
N ARG A 11 -5.44 -17.30 -9.55
CA ARG A 11 -4.90 -18.11 -10.63
C ARG A 11 -4.93 -17.38 -11.97
N GLN A 12 -6.00 -16.64 -12.26
CA GLN A 12 -6.16 -15.86 -13.49
C GLN A 12 -5.36 -14.55 -13.48
N SER A 13 -4.93 -14.05 -12.32
CA SER A 13 -4.12 -12.85 -12.24
C SER A 13 -2.69 -13.09 -12.74
N ASP A 14 -2.07 -12.06 -13.25
CA ASP A 14 -0.66 -11.97 -13.59
C ASP A 14 -0.11 -10.59 -13.19
N VAL A 15 1.15 -10.28 -13.53
CA VAL A 15 1.75 -8.98 -13.24
C VAL A 15 0.97 -7.85 -13.90
N ASP A 16 0.42 -8.07 -15.08
CA ASP A 16 -0.36 -7.04 -15.81
C ASP A 16 -1.69 -6.73 -15.12
N THR A 17 -2.26 -7.67 -14.35
CA THR A 17 -3.43 -7.42 -13.50
C THR A 17 -3.20 -6.25 -12.53
N PHE A 18 -1.97 -6.13 -12.01
CA PHE A 18 -1.58 -5.07 -11.07
C PHE A 18 -1.08 -3.80 -11.76
N LYS A 19 -0.92 -3.83 -13.09
CA LYS A 19 -0.54 -2.70 -13.94
C LYS A 19 -1.71 -2.06 -14.70
N ALA A 20 -2.90 -2.63 -14.62
CA ALA A 20 -4.04 -2.32 -15.50
C ALA A 20 -4.53 -0.85 -15.49
N ASN A 21 -4.15 -0.06 -14.49
CA ASN A 21 -4.59 1.32 -14.33
C ASN A 21 -3.46 2.35 -14.51
N GLN A 22 -2.42 2.02 -15.29
CA GLN A 22 -1.29 2.93 -15.49
C GLN A 22 -1.66 4.12 -16.38
N THR A 23 -1.04 5.26 -16.06
CA THR A 23 -0.99 6.43 -16.93
C THR A 23 -0.11 6.14 -18.15
N SER A 24 -0.64 6.27 -19.36
CA SER A 24 0.13 6.11 -20.60
C SER A 24 0.86 7.40 -20.93
N ILE A 25 2.18 7.29 -21.18
CA ILE A 25 3.01 8.41 -21.62
C ILE A 25 3.29 8.26 -23.11
N VAL A 26 2.99 9.29 -23.88
CA VAL A 26 3.28 9.34 -25.32
C VAL A 26 4.56 10.14 -25.53
N TYR A 27 5.55 9.50 -26.13
CA TYR A 27 6.84 10.10 -26.42
C TYR A 27 6.97 10.49 -27.91
N ALA A 28 7.67 11.57 -28.17
CA ALA A 28 8.16 11.90 -29.52
C ALA A 28 9.32 10.98 -29.92
N SER A 29 9.70 11.00 -31.22
CA SER A 29 10.82 10.21 -31.71
C SER A 29 12.19 10.62 -31.13
N ASP A 30 12.29 11.80 -30.53
CA ASP A 30 13.48 12.30 -29.82
C ASP A 30 13.48 11.96 -28.33
N GLY A 31 12.44 11.23 -27.84
CA GLY A 31 12.29 10.85 -26.44
C GLY A 31 11.60 11.90 -25.56
N SER A 32 11.23 13.05 -26.11
CA SER A 32 10.46 14.05 -25.34
C SER A 32 9.01 13.62 -25.12
N VAL A 33 8.42 13.99 -23.99
CA VAL A 33 7.02 13.67 -23.69
C VAL A 33 6.10 14.58 -24.50
N ILE A 34 5.30 14.00 -25.40
CA ILE A 34 4.28 14.74 -26.17
C ILE A 34 3.02 14.94 -25.32
N SER A 35 2.56 13.89 -24.67
CA SER A 35 1.31 13.89 -23.91
C SER A 35 1.30 12.79 -22.88
N THR A 36 0.52 13.00 -21.84
CA THR A 36 0.22 12.00 -20.82
C THR A 36 -1.27 11.68 -20.91
N LEU A 37 -1.61 10.46 -21.33
CA LEU A 37 -2.98 9.99 -21.39
C LEU A 37 -3.33 9.42 -20.02
N LYS A 38 -3.99 10.23 -19.20
CA LYS A 38 -4.50 9.81 -17.89
C LYS A 38 -5.73 8.94 -18.09
N GLY A 39 -5.70 7.72 -17.53
CA GLY A 39 -6.89 6.94 -17.32
C GLY A 39 -7.76 7.57 -16.20
N GLU A 40 -8.73 6.85 -15.67
CA GLU A 40 -9.50 7.30 -14.49
C GLU A 40 -8.62 7.54 -13.25
N LYS A 41 -7.43 6.97 -13.24
CA LYS A 41 -6.44 7.06 -12.15
C LYS A 41 -5.11 7.55 -12.69
N ASP A 42 -4.50 8.51 -12.01
CA ASP A 42 -3.11 8.90 -12.25
C ASP A 42 -2.20 7.87 -11.57
N SER A 43 -1.57 7.00 -12.34
CA SER A 43 -0.77 5.89 -11.82
C SER A 43 0.44 5.61 -12.70
N TYR A 44 1.61 5.60 -12.11
CA TYR A 44 2.89 5.23 -12.70
C TYR A 44 3.46 4.03 -11.95
N TYR A 45 3.78 2.97 -12.67
CA TYR A 45 4.33 1.76 -12.08
C TYR A 45 5.86 1.85 -11.96
N VAL A 46 6.37 1.48 -10.78
CA VAL A 46 7.81 1.43 -10.49
C VAL A 46 8.13 0.04 -9.97
N SER A 47 9.18 -0.60 -10.49
CA SER A 47 9.61 -1.90 -10.00
C SER A 47 10.17 -1.79 -8.57
N ILE A 48 10.17 -2.90 -7.84
CA ILE A 48 10.66 -2.91 -6.44
C ILE A 48 12.14 -2.56 -6.36
N GLU A 49 12.93 -2.91 -7.40
CA GLU A 49 14.36 -2.60 -7.50
C GLU A 49 14.63 -1.11 -7.68
N GLU A 50 13.69 -0.38 -8.28
CA GLU A 50 13.77 1.07 -8.48
C GLU A 50 13.19 1.86 -7.31
N MET A 51 12.49 1.18 -6.38
CA MET A 51 11.95 1.84 -5.19
C MET A 51 13.05 2.03 -4.13
N PRO A 52 13.09 3.21 -3.45
CA PRO A 52 13.93 3.36 -2.28
C PRO A 52 13.62 2.29 -1.22
N VAL A 53 14.64 1.70 -0.62
CA VAL A 53 14.49 0.72 0.48
C VAL A 53 13.66 1.32 1.63
N ASP A 54 13.79 2.63 1.86
CA ASP A 54 13.03 3.35 2.86
C ASP A 54 11.52 3.30 2.62
N ALA A 55 11.05 3.26 1.37
CA ALA A 55 9.62 3.13 1.06
C ALA A 55 9.05 1.79 1.54
N VAL A 56 9.77 0.71 1.27
CA VAL A 56 9.42 -0.65 1.75
C VAL A 56 9.47 -0.70 3.27
N THR A 57 10.56 -0.20 3.85
CA THR A 57 10.76 -0.23 5.30
C THR A 57 9.71 0.60 6.05
N ALA A 58 9.41 1.80 5.57
CA ALA A 58 8.43 2.70 6.16
C ALA A 58 7.03 2.09 6.14
N ILE A 59 6.58 1.58 4.98
CA ILE A 59 5.23 1.03 4.85
C ILE A 59 5.07 -0.24 5.68
N VAL A 60 6.06 -1.12 5.70
CA VAL A 60 6.06 -2.33 6.54
C VAL A 60 6.04 -1.97 8.02
N SER A 61 6.81 -0.98 8.44
CA SER A 61 6.91 -0.56 9.85
C SER A 61 5.59 -0.06 10.43
N ILE A 62 4.74 0.54 9.62
CA ILE A 62 3.48 1.15 10.05
C ILE A 62 2.25 0.30 9.76
N GLU A 63 2.19 -0.40 8.65
CA GLU A 63 1.02 -1.16 8.22
C GLU A 63 1.10 -2.63 8.64
N ASP A 64 2.29 -3.24 8.63
CA ASP A 64 2.42 -4.67 8.84
C ASP A 64 3.84 -5.08 9.30
N LYS A 65 4.18 -4.80 10.56
CA LYS A 65 5.52 -5.09 11.12
C LYS A 65 5.98 -6.54 10.98
N LYS A 66 5.06 -7.47 10.79
CA LYS A 66 5.33 -8.90 10.66
C LYS A 66 5.18 -9.41 9.24
N PHE A 67 5.12 -8.53 8.25
CA PHE A 67 4.88 -8.87 6.86
C PHE A 67 5.73 -10.05 6.37
N PHE A 68 7.03 -10.05 6.67
CA PHE A 68 7.94 -11.12 6.28
C PHE A 68 7.85 -12.41 7.12
N ARG A 69 6.95 -12.47 8.12
CA ARG A 69 6.82 -13.61 9.06
C ARG A 69 5.50 -14.35 8.94
N HIS A 70 4.49 -13.77 8.37
CA HIS A 70 3.19 -14.42 8.15
C HIS A 70 3.02 -14.79 6.68
N HIS A 71 1.95 -15.54 6.38
CA HIS A 71 1.59 -15.98 5.05
C HIS A 71 0.18 -15.45 4.67
N GLY A 72 0.10 -14.18 4.36
CA GLY A 72 -1.11 -13.45 4.00
C GLY A 72 -1.91 -12.91 5.18
N ILE A 73 -1.91 -13.60 6.32
CA ILE A 73 -2.72 -13.25 7.50
C ILE A 73 -1.85 -13.25 8.76
N ASP A 74 -1.85 -12.15 9.53
CA ASP A 74 -1.36 -12.15 10.91
C ASP A 74 -2.51 -12.50 11.87
N TYR A 75 -2.67 -13.78 12.16
CA TYR A 75 -3.73 -14.28 13.07
C TYR A 75 -3.64 -13.67 14.47
N ARG A 76 -2.45 -13.33 14.97
CA ARG A 76 -2.29 -12.70 16.28
C ARG A 76 -2.78 -11.25 16.26
N ALA A 77 -2.50 -10.52 15.19
CA ALA A 77 -3.02 -9.16 15.01
C ALA A 77 -4.55 -9.19 14.84
N LEU A 78 -5.08 -10.13 14.07
CA LEU A 78 -6.52 -10.31 13.88
C LEU A 78 -7.22 -10.61 15.21
N LEU A 79 -6.72 -11.53 16.02
CA LEU A 79 -7.28 -11.83 17.33
C LEU A 79 -7.24 -10.64 18.28
N ARG A 80 -6.16 -9.85 18.27
CA ARG A 80 -6.09 -8.61 19.07
C ARG A 80 -7.15 -7.60 18.62
N ALA A 81 -7.35 -7.44 17.31
CA ALA A 81 -8.36 -6.53 16.77
C ALA A 81 -9.78 -6.95 17.14
N VAL A 82 -10.10 -8.25 17.03
CA VAL A 82 -11.39 -8.80 17.46
C VAL A 82 -11.62 -8.61 18.97
N LYS A 83 -10.61 -8.89 19.80
CA LYS A 83 -10.70 -8.69 21.24
C LYS A 83 -10.94 -7.22 21.60
N ALA A 84 -10.24 -6.29 20.96
CA ALA A 84 -10.42 -4.85 21.17
C ALA A 84 -11.82 -4.38 20.74
N MET A 85 -12.35 -4.91 19.65
CA MET A 85 -13.71 -4.63 19.18
C MET A 85 -14.76 -5.10 20.21
N VAL A 86 -14.61 -6.32 20.74
CA VAL A 86 -15.54 -6.85 21.74
C VAL A 86 -15.48 -6.07 23.05
N GLN A 87 -14.27 -5.64 23.47
CA GLN A 87 -14.09 -4.92 24.74
C GLN A 87 -14.48 -3.44 24.69
N ASN A 88 -14.23 -2.77 23.58
CA ASN A 88 -14.35 -1.31 23.48
C ASN A 88 -15.49 -0.85 22.55
N GLY A 89 -16.19 -1.77 21.87
CA GLY A 89 -17.24 -1.44 20.90
C GLY A 89 -16.73 -0.73 19.63
N GLU A 90 -15.44 -0.48 19.51
CA GLU A 90 -14.82 0.21 18.39
C GLU A 90 -13.90 -0.71 17.60
N VAL A 91 -14.04 -0.70 16.27
CA VAL A 91 -13.09 -1.33 15.36
C VAL A 91 -11.84 -0.45 15.27
N LYS A 92 -10.95 -0.55 16.27
CA LYS A 92 -9.62 0.04 16.13
C LYS A 92 -8.84 -0.71 15.05
N GLN A 93 -8.33 0.03 14.08
CA GLN A 93 -7.49 -0.48 12.99
C GLN A 93 -6.31 -1.30 13.52
N GLY A 94 -5.89 -2.34 12.76
CA GLY A 94 -4.65 -3.06 13.04
C GLY A 94 -4.69 -4.57 12.83
N GLY A 95 -5.77 -5.11 12.26
CA GLY A 95 -5.88 -6.55 11.98
C GLY A 95 -5.65 -6.96 10.52
N SER A 96 -5.60 -6.01 9.59
CA SER A 96 -5.39 -6.29 8.16
C SER A 96 -3.91 -6.20 7.82
N THR A 97 -3.40 -7.20 7.10
CA THR A 97 -2.05 -7.22 6.55
C THR A 97 -1.95 -6.41 5.25
N ILE A 98 -0.72 -6.13 4.80
CA ILE A 98 -0.46 -5.53 3.48
C ILE A 98 -1.10 -6.38 2.39
N THR A 99 -0.97 -7.70 2.43
CA THR A 99 -1.52 -8.61 1.43
C THR A 99 -3.05 -8.60 1.43
N MET A 100 -3.71 -8.53 2.60
CA MET A 100 -5.16 -8.36 2.69
C MET A 100 -5.64 -7.03 2.12
N GLN A 101 -4.89 -5.95 2.33
CA GLN A 101 -5.20 -4.64 1.75
C GLN A 101 -5.06 -4.67 0.21
N LEU A 102 -4.01 -5.32 -0.31
CA LEU A 102 -3.84 -5.52 -1.75
C LEU A 102 -5.01 -6.33 -2.33
N ALA A 103 -5.38 -7.44 -1.70
CA ALA A 103 -6.51 -8.28 -2.11
C ALA A 103 -7.79 -7.46 -2.24
N ARG A 104 -8.10 -6.64 -1.24
CA ARG A 104 -9.26 -5.74 -1.25
C ARG A 104 -9.21 -4.74 -2.38
N ASN A 105 -8.06 -4.10 -2.59
CA ASN A 105 -7.95 -3.01 -3.56
C ASN A 105 -8.04 -3.48 -5.02
N ILE A 106 -7.61 -4.71 -5.30
CA ILE A 106 -7.53 -5.23 -6.67
C ILE A 106 -8.75 -6.09 -7.04
N PHE A 107 -9.22 -6.93 -6.12
CA PHE A 107 -10.17 -7.99 -6.44
C PHE A 107 -11.56 -7.80 -5.85
N LEU A 108 -11.75 -6.89 -4.89
CA LEU A 108 -12.99 -6.80 -4.13
C LEU A 108 -13.61 -5.40 -4.19
N SER A 109 -14.91 -5.33 -3.87
CA SER A 109 -15.63 -4.08 -3.70
C SER A 109 -15.25 -3.36 -2.40
N GLN A 110 -15.59 -2.07 -2.30
CA GLN A 110 -15.34 -1.26 -1.10
C GLN A 110 -16.38 -1.48 0.02
N GLU A 111 -17.35 -2.37 -0.17
CA GLU A 111 -18.37 -2.69 0.84
C GLU A 111 -17.73 -3.28 2.10
N LYS A 112 -18.21 -2.84 3.27
CA LYS A 112 -17.70 -3.31 4.57
C LYS A 112 -18.60 -4.43 5.12
N THR A 113 -18.44 -5.65 4.59
CA THR A 113 -19.17 -6.83 5.05
C THR A 113 -18.24 -7.88 5.65
N TRP A 114 -18.77 -8.76 6.49
CA TRP A 114 -18.03 -9.90 7.01
C TRP A 114 -17.62 -10.87 5.92
N GLN A 115 -18.51 -11.07 4.95
CA GLN A 115 -18.24 -11.93 3.79
C GLN A 115 -17.01 -11.43 3.04
N ARG A 116 -16.97 -10.13 2.71
CA ARG A 116 -15.82 -9.52 2.05
C ARG A 116 -14.52 -9.69 2.87
N LYS A 117 -14.60 -9.60 4.22
CA LYS A 117 -13.41 -9.79 5.06
C LYS A 117 -12.86 -11.22 4.99
N VAL A 118 -13.74 -12.20 4.89
CA VAL A 118 -13.36 -13.60 4.66
C VAL A 118 -12.76 -13.79 3.26
N GLU A 119 -13.32 -13.15 2.24
CA GLU A 119 -12.79 -13.16 0.88
C GLU A 119 -11.38 -12.55 0.82
N GLU A 120 -11.16 -11.39 1.49
CA GLU A 120 -9.82 -10.78 1.62
C GLU A 120 -8.80 -11.78 2.18
N MET A 121 -9.18 -12.54 3.20
CA MET A 121 -8.29 -13.53 3.85
C MET A 121 -7.93 -14.69 2.91
N TYR A 122 -8.90 -15.22 2.17
CA TYR A 122 -8.65 -16.29 1.20
C TYR A 122 -7.79 -15.79 0.04
N ILE A 123 -8.12 -14.62 -0.53
CA ILE A 123 -7.34 -14.03 -1.63
C ILE A 123 -5.92 -13.71 -1.16
N ALA A 124 -5.74 -13.15 0.04
CA ALA A 124 -4.42 -12.86 0.58
C ALA A 124 -3.55 -14.12 0.73
N THR A 125 -4.13 -15.22 1.18
CA THR A 125 -3.42 -16.50 1.27
C THR A 125 -3.02 -17.01 -0.12
N GLU A 126 -3.91 -16.94 -1.10
CA GLU A 126 -3.61 -17.39 -2.47
C GLU A 126 -2.59 -16.47 -3.16
N LEU A 127 -2.61 -15.16 -2.89
CA LEU A 127 -1.57 -14.24 -3.38
C LEU A 127 -0.18 -14.63 -2.86
N GLU A 128 -0.06 -14.95 -1.57
CA GLU A 128 1.20 -15.39 -0.98
C GLU A 128 1.65 -16.79 -1.44
N ASN A 129 0.71 -17.61 -1.93
CA ASN A 129 1.05 -18.88 -2.59
C ASN A 129 1.64 -18.66 -4.00
N LYS A 130 1.23 -17.59 -4.69
CA LYS A 130 1.58 -17.36 -6.08
C LYS A 130 2.75 -16.38 -6.27
N TYR A 131 2.82 -15.33 -5.45
CA TYR A 131 3.76 -14.23 -5.58
C TYR A 131 4.71 -14.14 -4.40
N SER A 132 5.94 -13.70 -4.64
CA SER A 132 6.91 -13.44 -3.58
C SER A 132 6.52 -12.21 -2.73
N LYS A 133 7.12 -12.09 -1.56
CA LYS A 133 6.94 -10.91 -0.68
C LYS A 133 7.29 -9.60 -1.40
N ASP A 134 8.36 -9.59 -2.18
CA ASP A 134 8.80 -8.42 -2.93
C ASP A 134 7.80 -8.06 -4.03
N GLN A 135 7.26 -9.04 -4.77
CA GLN A 135 6.20 -8.81 -5.74
C GLN A 135 4.93 -8.26 -5.08
N ILE A 136 4.52 -8.78 -3.92
CA ILE A 136 3.35 -8.28 -3.18
C ILE A 136 3.56 -6.83 -2.74
N LEU A 137 4.76 -6.48 -2.24
CA LEU A 137 5.10 -5.09 -1.88
C LEU A 137 5.11 -4.17 -3.10
N GLU A 138 5.67 -4.63 -4.22
CA GLU A 138 5.66 -3.91 -5.48
C GLU A 138 4.22 -3.62 -5.93
N PHE A 139 3.36 -4.62 -5.97
CA PHE A 139 1.95 -4.46 -6.34
C PHE A 139 1.21 -3.54 -5.38
N TYR A 140 1.45 -3.67 -4.08
CA TYR A 140 0.83 -2.85 -3.05
C TYR A 140 1.21 -1.38 -3.21
N LEU A 141 2.50 -1.06 -3.26
CA LEU A 141 2.99 0.32 -3.35
C LEU A 141 2.61 0.99 -4.67
N ASN A 142 2.39 0.23 -5.74
CA ASN A 142 1.94 0.76 -7.03
C ASN A 142 0.41 0.93 -7.13
N ASN A 143 -0.38 0.33 -6.27
CA ASN A 143 -1.85 0.33 -6.40
C ASN A 143 -2.59 1.02 -5.26
N ILE A 144 -1.94 1.26 -4.14
CA ILE A 144 -2.61 1.84 -2.97
C ILE A 144 -2.95 3.32 -3.22
N TYR A 145 -4.08 3.75 -2.64
CA TYR A 145 -4.55 5.12 -2.74
C TYR A 145 -3.86 6.04 -1.73
N PHE A 146 -3.24 7.10 -2.23
CA PHE A 146 -2.52 8.12 -1.45
C PHE A 146 -3.29 9.43 -1.32
N GLY A 147 -4.61 9.43 -1.52
CA GLY A 147 -5.42 10.66 -1.50
C GLY A 147 -5.29 11.50 -2.76
N ASN A 148 -6.16 12.49 -2.92
CA ASN A 148 -6.13 13.50 -3.98
C ASN A 148 -6.02 12.95 -5.42
N GLY A 149 -6.56 11.75 -5.66
CA GLY A 149 -6.53 11.08 -6.96
C GLY A 149 -5.25 10.32 -7.27
N TYR A 150 -4.28 10.27 -6.37
CA TYR A 150 -3.01 9.57 -6.59
C TYR A 150 -3.09 8.11 -6.18
N TYR A 151 -2.86 7.23 -7.13
CA TYR A 151 -2.75 5.79 -6.93
C TYR A 151 -1.31 5.34 -7.20
N GLY A 152 -0.70 4.68 -6.23
CA GLY A 152 0.69 4.28 -6.26
C GLY A 152 1.65 5.37 -5.77
N ILE A 153 2.79 4.91 -5.25
CA ILE A 153 3.76 5.78 -4.57
C ILE A 153 4.43 6.78 -5.53
N GLN A 154 4.64 6.41 -6.80
CA GLN A 154 5.26 7.29 -7.79
C GLN A 154 4.33 8.46 -8.15
N SER A 155 3.04 8.19 -8.35
CA SER A 155 2.05 9.25 -8.57
C SER A 155 1.94 10.19 -7.39
N ALA A 156 1.97 9.65 -6.17
CA ALA A 156 1.97 10.44 -4.95
C ALA A 156 3.24 11.29 -4.80
N ALA A 157 4.42 10.72 -5.12
CA ALA A 157 5.69 11.44 -5.10
C ALA A 157 5.68 12.64 -6.06
N ARG A 158 5.23 12.44 -7.29
CA ARG A 158 5.08 13.50 -8.29
C ARG A 158 4.02 14.52 -7.89
N GLY A 159 2.87 14.05 -7.40
CA GLY A 159 1.75 14.93 -7.05
C GLY A 159 2.01 15.83 -5.84
N TYR A 160 2.65 15.31 -4.79
CA TYR A 160 2.88 16.07 -3.56
C TYR A 160 4.23 16.78 -3.51
N PHE A 161 5.25 16.26 -4.20
CA PHE A 161 6.63 16.77 -4.10
C PHE A 161 7.24 17.18 -5.44
N ASP A 162 6.54 16.97 -6.55
CA ASP A 162 7.04 17.23 -7.91
C ASP A 162 8.39 16.52 -8.18
N ARG A 163 8.53 15.28 -7.68
CA ARG A 163 9.74 14.46 -7.78
C ARG A 163 9.40 12.99 -7.98
N ASP A 164 10.32 12.26 -8.59
CA ASP A 164 10.26 10.81 -8.62
C ASP A 164 10.56 10.21 -7.24
N VAL A 165 9.95 9.07 -6.94
CA VAL A 165 10.05 8.43 -5.62
C VAL A 165 11.50 8.14 -5.22
N GLU A 166 12.36 7.77 -6.18
CA GLU A 166 13.79 7.50 -5.93
C GLU A 166 14.57 8.74 -5.44
N SER A 167 14.07 9.95 -5.75
CA SER A 167 14.69 11.23 -5.38
C SER A 167 14.16 11.79 -4.06
N LEU A 168 13.25 11.10 -3.40
CA LEU A 168 12.66 11.57 -2.14
C LEU A 168 13.61 11.30 -0.95
N SER A 169 13.61 12.22 0.00
CA SER A 169 14.25 12.01 1.30
C SER A 169 13.46 11.01 2.14
N LEU A 170 14.11 10.40 3.14
CA LEU A 170 13.47 9.53 4.13
C LEU A 170 12.22 10.17 4.75
N SER A 171 12.29 11.45 5.12
CA SER A 171 11.15 12.19 5.69
C SER A 171 9.99 12.32 4.70
N GLN A 172 10.26 12.57 3.41
CA GLN A 172 9.23 12.64 2.38
C GLN A 172 8.59 11.27 2.12
N ILE A 173 9.38 10.21 2.08
CA ILE A 173 8.92 8.83 1.95
C ILE A 173 8.01 8.46 3.13
N ALA A 174 8.44 8.70 4.37
CA ALA A 174 7.64 8.43 5.56
C ALA A 174 6.34 9.25 5.59
N PHE A 175 6.38 10.49 5.07
CA PHE A 175 5.20 11.34 4.91
C PHE A 175 4.18 10.72 3.95
N LEU A 176 4.61 10.24 2.78
CA LEU A 176 3.72 9.52 1.86
C LEU A 176 3.15 8.26 2.50
N CYS A 177 3.97 7.44 3.16
CA CYS A 177 3.55 6.21 3.83
C CYS A 177 2.55 6.44 4.99
N ALA A 178 2.39 7.67 5.45
CA ALA A 178 1.38 8.03 6.44
C ALA A 178 -0.05 8.05 5.89
N ILE A 179 -0.22 8.31 4.58
CA ILE A 179 -1.52 8.62 3.97
C ILE A 179 -2.44 7.40 3.81
N PRO A 180 -1.98 6.23 3.31
CA PRO A 180 -2.87 5.14 2.87
C PRO A 180 -3.79 4.56 3.94
N ASN A 181 -3.40 4.66 5.20
CA ASN A 181 -4.19 4.13 6.31
C ASN A 181 -5.59 4.76 6.39
N ASN A 182 -5.67 6.08 6.25
CA ASN A 182 -6.89 6.86 6.18
C ASN A 182 -6.63 8.14 5.37
N PRO A 183 -6.79 8.12 4.04
CA PRO A 183 -6.43 9.24 3.17
C PRO A 183 -7.19 10.55 3.46
N THR A 184 -8.35 10.48 4.08
CA THR A 184 -9.09 11.67 4.52
C THR A 184 -8.48 12.27 5.80
N LEU A 185 -8.19 11.43 6.80
CA LEU A 185 -7.61 11.87 8.06
C LEU A 185 -6.17 12.37 7.92
N TYR A 186 -5.41 11.74 7.04
CA TYR A 186 -4.00 12.03 6.77
C TYR A 186 -3.82 12.71 5.41
N ASP A 187 -4.78 13.56 5.02
CA ASP A 187 -4.70 14.33 3.79
C ASP A 187 -3.62 15.43 3.90
N PRO A 188 -2.59 15.41 3.05
CA PRO A 188 -1.51 16.39 3.10
C PRO A 188 -1.94 17.84 2.85
N VAL A 189 -3.07 18.02 2.17
CA VAL A 189 -3.58 19.35 1.79
C VAL A 189 -4.48 19.92 2.90
N THR A 190 -5.40 19.10 3.41
CA THR A 190 -6.42 19.58 4.37
C THR A 190 -6.11 19.25 5.83
N ASN A 191 -5.30 18.23 6.11
CA ASN A 191 -4.96 17.73 7.45
C ASN A 191 -3.46 17.45 7.63
N LYS A 192 -2.62 18.37 7.17
CA LYS A 192 -1.15 18.23 7.16
C LYS A 192 -0.55 17.85 8.52
N ASP A 193 -1.06 18.43 9.62
CA ASP A 193 -0.54 18.15 10.97
C ASP A 193 -0.75 16.69 11.37
N ASN A 194 -1.87 16.09 11.00
CA ASN A 194 -2.14 14.68 11.23
C ASN A 194 -1.17 13.81 10.42
N THR A 195 -0.90 14.18 9.16
CA THR A 195 0.05 13.49 8.29
C THR A 195 1.45 13.56 8.87
N VAL A 196 1.88 14.74 9.33
CA VAL A 196 3.19 14.95 9.97
C VAL A 196 3.31 14.11 11.26
N SER A 197 2.29 14.12 12.11
CA SER A 197 2.30 13.32 13.34
C SER A 197 2.42 11.81 13.06
N ARG A 198 1.78 11.33 12.00
CA ARG A 198 1.90 9.93 11.59
C ARG A 198 3.23 9.62 10.94
N ARG A 199 3.79 10.53 10.13
CA ARG A 199 5.16 10.45 9.62
C ARG A 199 6.16 10.25 10.75
N ASP A 200 6.08 11.09 11.79
CA ASP A 200 7.01 11.04 12.94
C ASP A 200 6.88 9.70 13.68
N ARG A 201 5.67 9.14 13.77
CA ARG A 201 5.46 7.79 14.29
C ARG A 201 6.12 6.72 13.42
N ILE A 202 6.06 6.85 12.09
CA ILE A 202 6.72 5.92 11.15
C ILE A 202 8.24 5.98 11.38
N LEU A 203 8.83 7.17 11.39
CA LEU A 203 10.27 7.35 11.61
C LEU A 203 10.69 6.78 12.96
N LYS A 204 9.91 7.05 14.02
CA LYS A 204 10.15 6.44 15.33
C LYS A 204 10.10 4.90 15.29
N ASN A 205 9.11 4.32 14.62
CA ASN A 205 9.03 2.87 14.46
C ASN A 205 10.25 2.31 13.73
N MET A 206 10.70 2.98 12.66
CA MET A 206 11.88 2.57 11.89
C MET A 206 13.16 2.64 12.76
N LEU A 207 13.28 3.67 13.59
CA LEU A 207 14.38 3.81 14.53
C LEU A 207 14.36 2.72 15.60
N ASP A 208 13.22 2.51 16.25
CA ASP A 208 13.01 1.49 17.29
C ASP A 208 13.25 0.06 16.75
N ASP A 209 12.96 -0.18 15.48
CA ASP A 209 13.19 -1.46 14.79
C ASP A 209 14.62 -1.57 14.20
N GLY A 210 15.51 -0.57 14.44
CA GLY A 210 16.89 -0.55 13.98
C GLY A 210 17.06 -0.48 12.46
N LYS A 211 16.08 0.11 11.76
CA LYS A 211 16.07 0.25 10.30
C LYS A 211 16.72 1.54 9.82
N ILE A 212 16.73 2.54 10.67
CA ILE A 212 17.43 3.82 10.50
C ILE A 212 18.20 4.12 11.78
N SER A 213 19.16 5.05 11.71
CA SER A 213 19.89 5.56 12.85
C SER A 213 19.35 6.91 13.32
N GLN A 214 19.85 7.37 14.48
CA GLN A 214 19.50 8.70 15.03
C GLN A 214 20.00 9.85 14.14
N MET A 215 20.94 9.59 13.23
CA MET A 215 21.51 10.61 12.34
C MET A 215 20.76 10.73 11.00
N ASP A 216 19.96 9.73 10.64
CA ASP A 216 19.10 9.73 9.45
C ASP A 216 17.88 10.61 9.68
#